data_e5799141aaeb2964465f4c1b2de5c051
#
_entry.id   e5799141aaeb2964465f4c1b2de5c051
#
_cell.length_a   1.000
_cell.length_b   1.000
_cell.length_c   1.000
_cell.angle_alpha   90.00
_cell.angle_beta   90.00
_cell.angle_gamma   90.00
#
_symmetry.space_group_name_H-M   'P 1'
#
loop_
_entity.id
_entity.type
_entity.pdbx_description
1 polymer ?
#
loop_
_entity_poly.entity_id
_entity_poly.type
_entity_poly.pdbx_seq_one_letter_code
_entity_poly.pdbx_strand_id
1 'polypeptide(L)'
;MVFLRALAATAALVLTVACSDPPLQLANIQTGRSLNPDRSIASITTLFKPSETIYVSVQTTGTAPGTIGVRWMYQGRLVDEPVKQVDYDGPASTDFQLQNSGGFPEGDYSVEISINGAAVGTRNFKVGPP
;
A
#
# COMPACT_ATOMS: atom_id res chain seq x y z
N MET A 1 32.50 -53.00 39.86
CA MET A 1 32.34 -52.55 38.44
C MET A 1 31.15 -51.69 38.34
N VAL A 2 31.34 -50.41 38.13
CA VAL A 2 30.25 -49.44 37.95
C VAL A 2 30.13 -49.19 36.48
N PHE A 3 29.02 -49.59 35.88
CA PHE A 3 28.72 -49.29 34.52
C PHE A 3 27.99 -47.94 34.49
N LEU A 4 28.69 -46.89 34.09
CA LEU A 4 28.06 -45.60 33.75
C LEU A 4 27.36 -45.75 32.40
N ARG A 5 26.07 -45.92 32.45
CA ARG A 5 25.25 -45.74 31.27
C ARG A 5 25.01 -44.24 31.12
N ALA A 6 25.75 -43.62 30.23
CA ALA A 6 25.43 -42.29 29.77
C ALA A 6 24.13 -42.38 28.98
N LEU A 7 23.01 -41.90 29.55
CA LEU A 7 21.81 -41.64 28.82
C LEU A 7 22.07 -40.35 28.01
N ALA A 8 22.38 -40.54 26.74
CA ALA A 8 22.33 -39.41 25.81
C ALA A 8 20.86 -39.04 25.59
N ALA A 9 20.40 -38.05 26.31
CA ALA A 9 19.13 -37.44 26.02
C ALA A 9 19.29 -36.66 24.72
N THR A 10 18.93 -37.25 23.61
CA THR A 10 18.78 -36.54 22.34
C THR A 10 17.56 -35.64 22.50
N ALA A 11 17.78 -34.38 22.84
CA ALA A 11 16.76 -33.36 22.72
C ALA A 11 16.47 -33.17 21.23
N ALA A 12 15.37 -33.76 20.76
CA ALA A 12 14.86 -33.46 19.44
C ALA A 12 14.38 -32.01 19.46
N LEU A 13 15.18 -31.11 18.89
CA LEU A 13 14.77 -29.76 18.67
C LEU A 13 13.71 -29.81 17.55
N VAL A 14 12.44 -29.79 17.93
CA VAL A 14 11.36 -29.64 16.99
C VAL A 14 11.37 -28.16 16.56
N LEU A 15 12.05 -27.89 15.46
CA LEU A 15 11.91 -26.61 14.75
C LEU A 15 10.48 -26.58 14.18
N THR A 16 9.57 -26.02 14.96
CA THR A 16 8.29 -25.59 14.42
C THR A 16 8.57 -24.41 13.49
N VAL A 17 8.67 -24.68 12.19
CA VAL A 17 8.60 -23.63 11.18
C VAL A 17 7.19 -23.11 11.26
N ALA A 18 6.98 -22.02 11.98
CA ALA A 18 5.74 -21.27 11.88
C ALA A 18 5.68 -20.73 10.46
N CYS A 19 4.84 -21.34 9.60
CA CYS A 19 4.45 -20.74 8.34
C CYS A 19 3.59 -19.52 8.68
N SER A 20 4.25 -18.40 8.95
CA SER A 20 3.56 -17.12 8.97
C SER A 20 3.26 -16.73 7.54
N ASP A 21 1.99 -16.40 7.25
CA ASP A 21 1.62 -15.82 5.98
C ASP A 21 2.46 -14.56 5.73
N PRO A 22 2.91 -14.33 4.48
CA PRO A 22 3.71 -13.15 4.16
C PRO A 22 2.89 -11.88 4.45
N PRO A 23 3.47 -10.89 5.12
CA PRO A 23 2.78 -9.64 5.42
C PRO A 23 2.47 -8.85 4.16
N LEU A 24 1.57 -7.87 4.28
CA LEU A 24 1.28 -6.93 3.20
C LEU A 24 2.56 -6.22 2.77
N GLN A 25 2.82 -6.24 1.47
CA GLN A 25 3.94 -5.54 0.84
C GLN A 25 3.45 -4.74 -0.36
N LEU A 26 4.04 -3.57 -0.56
CA LEU A 26 3.78 -2.76 -1.73
C LEU A 26 4.36 -3.42 -2.98
N ALA A 27 3.52 -3.63 -4.01
CA ALA A 27 3.93 -4.11 -5.32
C ALA A 27 4.04 -2.97 -6.33
N ASN A 28 3.06 -2.06 -6.36
CA ASN A 28 3.05 -0.93 -7.28
C ASN A 28 2.09 0.17 -6.80
N ILE A 29 2.32 1.38 -7.28
CA ILE A 29 1.45 2.54 -7.10
C ILE A 29 1.10 3.08 -8.48
N GLN A 30 -0.19 3.19 -8.78
CA GLN A 30 -0.68 3.77 -10.03
C GLN A 30 -1.59 4.95 -9.73
N THR A 31 -1.49 6.00 -10.53
CA THR A 31 -2.44 7.13 -10.52
C THR A 31 -3.16 7.21 -11.85
N GLY A 32 -4.36 7.73 -11.85
CA GLY A 32 -5.13 7.87 -13.07
C GLY A 32 -6.51 8.49 -12.88
N ARG A 33 -7.26 8.51 -13.98
CA ARG A 33 -8.55 9.22 -14.08
C ARG A 33 -9.76 8.32 -13.80
N SER A 34 -9.57 7.01 -13.85
CA SER A 34 -10.68 6.06 -13.71
C SER A 34 -10.17 4.73 -13.15
N LEU A 35 -11.10 3.96 -12.58
CA LEU A 35 -10.83 2.65 -11.99
C LEU A 35 -11.46 1.53 -12.80
N ASN A 36 -10.79 0.39 -12.82
CA ASN A 36 -11.38 -0.88 -13.20
C ASN A 36 -12.25 -1.45 -12.05
N PRO A 37 -13.11 -2.45 -12.31
CA PRO A 37 -13.89 -3.09 -11.24
C PRO A 37 -13.07 -3.72 -10.13
N ASP A 38 -11.84 -4.15 -10.42
CA ASP A 38 -10.90 -4.72 -9.43
C ASP A 38 -10.13 -3.67 -8.62
N ARG A 39 -10.45 -2.38 -8.81
CA ARG A 39 -9.80 -1.22 -8.16
C ARG A 39 -8.39 -0.88 -8.66
N SER A 40 -7.94 -1.51 -9.73
CA SER A 40 -6.77 -1.03 -10.48
C SER A 40 -7.12 0.19 -11.34
N ILE A 41 -6.12 0.91 -11.80
CA ILE A 41 -6.33 2.09 -12.64
C ILE A 41 -6.63 1.67 -14.08
N ALA A 42 -7.74 2.18 -14.63
CA ALA A 42 -8.11 1.96 -16.03
C ALA A 42 -7.44 2.96 -16.98
N SER A 43 -7.29 4.22 -16.56
CA SER A 43 -6.67 5.29 -17.37
C SER A 43 -5.48 5.88 -16.61
N ILE A 44 -4.32 5.25 -16.80
CA ILE A 44 -3.08 5.62 -16.09
C ILE A 44 -2.58 6.96 -16.60
N THR A 45 -2.33 7.88 -15.69
CA THR A 45 -1.70 9.17 -15.96
C THR A 45 -1.05 9.75 -14.71
N THR A 46 -0.09 10.62 -14.91
CA THR A 46 0.50 11.47 -13.86
C THR A 46 0.23 12.95 -14.14
N LEU A 47 -0.59 13.26 -15.15
CA LEU A 47 -0.97 14.62 -15.49
C LEU A 47 -2.50 14.73 -15.49
N PHE A 48 -3.02 15.64 -14.67
CA PHE A 48 -4.44 15.85 -14.45
C PHE A 48 -4.84 17.27 -14.81
N LYS A 49 -6.12 17.45 -15.11
CA LYS A 49 -6.76 18.75 -15.21
C LYS A 49 -7.38 19.15 -13.87
N PRO A 50 -7.56 20.45 -13.60
CA PRO A 50 -8.11 20.90 -12.30
C PRO A 50 -9.47 20.33 -11.92
N SER A 51 -10.32 20.02 -12.90
CA SER A 51 -11.68 19.50 -12.67
C SER A 51 -11.77 17.98 -12.56
N GLU A 52 -10.68 17.26 -12.77
CA GLU A 52 -10.69 15.80 -12.76
C GLU A 52 -10.62 15.23 -11.33
N THR A 53 -11.19 14.05 -11.14
CA THR A 53 -10.94 13.25 -9.95
C THR A 53 -9.60 12.54 -10.10
N ILE A 54 -8.78 12.55 -9.04
CA ILE A 54 -7.49 11.89 -9.02
C ILE A 54 -7.64 10.59 -8.24
N TYR A 55 -7.36 9.47 -8.92
CA TYR A 55 -7.36 8.14 -8.29
C TYR A 55 -5.93 7.67 -8.07
N VAL A 56 -5.72 6.99 -6.96
CA VAL A 56 -4.53 6.17 -6.73
C VAL A 56 -4.96 4.75 -6.47
N SER A 57 -4.27 3.80 -7.07
CA SER A 57 -4.41 2.38 -6.77
C SER A 57 -3.11 1.87 -6.17
N VAL A 58 -3.22 1.34 -4.97
CA VAL A 58 -2.12 0.73 -4.23
C VAL A 58 -2.20 -0.77 -4.44
N GLN A 59 -1.26 -1.31 -5.20
CA GLN A 59 -1.17 -2.74 -5.45
C GLN A 59 -0.27 -3.38 -4.40
N THR A 60 -0.79 -4.41 -3.75
CA THR A 60 -0.10 -5.11 -2.66
C THR A 60 -0.08 -6.60 -2.91
N THR A 61 0.87 -7.26 -2.28
CA THR A 61 0.94 -8.71 -2.12
C THR A 61 0.88 -9.06 -0.64
N GLY A 62 0.67 -10.33 -0.32
CA GLY A 62 0.59 -10.79 1.06
C GLY A 62 -0.81 -11.12 1.51
N THR A 63 -0.93 -11.77 2.66
CA THR A 63 -2.18 -12.38 3.14
C THR A 63 -2.54 -11.96 4.56
N ALA A 64 -2.02 -10.87 5.04
CA ALA A 64 -2.30 -10.41 6.39
C ALA A 64 -3.44 -9.36 6.40
N PRO A 65 -4.23 -9.27 7.50
CA PRO A 65 -4.98 -8.07 7.76
C PRO A 65 -4.02 -6.90 8.02
N GLY A 66 -4.42 -5.68 7.68
CA GLY A 66 -3.61 -4.51 7.91
C GLY A 66 -4.30 -3.22 7.54
N THR A 67 -3.55 -2.14 7.56
CA THR A 67 -4.02 -0.83 7.16
C THR A 67 -3.19 -0.30 5.99
N ILE A 68 -3.87 0.31 5.03
CA ILE A 68 -3.24 1.03 3.92
C ILE A 68 -3.69 2.48 4.03
N GLY A 69 -2.73 3.39 4.12
CA GLY A 69 -2.98 4.81 4.18
C GLY A 69 -2.33 5.54 3.01
N VAL A 70 -2.91 6.68 2.65
CA VAL A 70 -2.30 7.59 1.68
C VAL A 70 -2.24 9.00 2.26
N ARG A 71 -1.17 9.70 1.94
CA ARG A 71 -1.00 11.11 2.23
C ARG A 71 -0.93 11.86 0.92
N TRP A 72 -1.98 12.61 0.64
CA TRP A 72 -2.03 13.51 -0.52
C TRP A 72 -1.33 14.80 -0.17
N MET A 73 -0.33 15.17 -0.95
CA MET A 73 0.48 16.36 -0.73
C MET A 73 0.40 17.29 -1.93
N TYR A 74 0.34 18.58 -1.64
CA TYR A 74 0.45 19.64 -2.63
C TYR A 74 1.59 20.57 -2.25
N GLN A 75 2.63 20.63 -3.06
CA GLN A 75 3.82 21.46 -2.83
C GLN A 75 4.36 21.32 -1.39
N GLY A 76 4.46 20.07 -0.91
CA GLY A 76 4.95 19.76 0.43
C GLY A 76 3.93 19.96 1.56
N ARG A 77 2.68 20.32 1.26
CA ARG A 77 1.61 20.51 2.24
C ARG A 77 0.65 19.34 2.22
N LEU A 78 0.26 18.87 3.39
CA LEU A 78 -0.74 17.81 3.52
C LEU A 78 -2.11 18.33 3.09
N VAL A 79 -2.76 17.62 2.15
CA VAL A 79 -4.11 17.89 1.67
C VAL A 79 -5.12 16.98 2.33
N ASP A 80 -4.85 15.68 2.39
CA ASP A 80 -5.72 14.67 2.97
C ASP A 80 -4.91 13.43 3.33
N GLU A 81 -5.43 12.62 4.27
CA GLU A 81 -4.70 11.48 4.83
C GLU A 81 -5.65 10.31 5.17
N PRO A 82 -6.39 9.77 4.19
CA PRO A 82 -7.30 8.66 4.45
C PRO A 82 -6.56 7.36 4.71
N VAL A 83 -7.19 6.49 5.52
CA VAL A 83 -6.70 5.15 5.85
C VAL A 83 -7.84 4.15 5.66
N LYS A 84 -7.53 2.99 5.08
CA LYS A 84 -8.45 1.86 4.95
C LYS A 84 -7.91 0.64 5.68
N GLN A 85 -8.78 -0.04 6.42
CA GLN A 85 -8.49 -1.36 6.94
C GLN A 85 -8.77 -2.40 5.86
N VAL A 86 -7.84 -3.33 5.67
CA VAL A 86 -7.92 -4.36 4.64
C VAL A 86 -7.61 -5.73 5.23
N ASP A 87 -8.14 -6.76 4.59
CA ASP A 87 -7.86 -8.16 4.89
C ASP A 87 -7.84 -8.94 3.57
N TYR A 88 -6.63 -9.14 3.04
CA TYR A 88 -6.43 -9.74 1.73
C TYR A 88 -5.75 -11.10 1.80
N ASP A 89 -6.18 -12.00 0.91
CA ASP A 89 -5.63 -13.35 0.75
C ASP A 89 -4.65 -13.48 -0.41
N GLY A 90 -3.91 -12.43 -0.71
CA GLY A 90 -2.94 -12.40 -1.80
C GLY A 90 -2.96 -11.07 -2.55
N PRO A 91 -2.51 -11.04 -3.81
CA PRO A 91 -2.44 -9.81 -4.60
C PRO A 91 -3.78 -9.08 -4.64
N ALA A 92 -3.77 -7.79 -4.36
CA ALA A 92 -4.95 -6.95 -4.32
C ALA A 92 -4.64 -5.50 -4.71
N SER A 93 -5.69 -4.77 -5.08
CA SER A 93 -5.62 -3.34 -5.35
C SER A 93 -6.55 -2.60 -4.40
N THR A 94 -6.02 -1.56 -3.75
CA THR A 94 -6.76 -0.68 -2.86
C THR A 94 -6.75 0.72 -3.45
N ASP A 95 -7.93 1.29 -3.66
CA ASP A 95 -8.04 2.61 -4.27
C ASP A 95 -8.33 3.69 -3.25
N PHE A 96 -7.87 4.88 -3.57
CA PHE A 96 -8.21 6.13 -2.92
C PHE A 96 -8.46 7.20 -3.97
N GLN A 97 -9.28 8.18 -3.65
CA GLN A 97 -9.57 9.26 -4.58
C GLN A 97 -9.45 10.61 -3.88
N LEU A 98 -9.04 11.60 -4.65
CA LEU A 98 -9.01 12.98 -4.25
C LEU A 98 -9.90 13.80 -5.20
N GLN A 99 -10.80 14.60 -4.64
CA GLN A 99 -11.71 15.47 -5.37
C GLN A 99 -11.64 16.88 -4.83
N ASN A 100 -11.81 17.85 -5.71
CA ASN A 100 -11.97 19.25 -5.34
C ASN A 100 -13.05 19.90 -6.22
N SER A 101 -14.20 20.22 -5.63
CA SER A 101 -15.33 20.81 -6.34
C SER A 101 -15.03 22.19 -6.94
N GLY A 102 -14.09 22.93 -6.34
CA GLY A 102 -13.60 24.21 -6.85
C GLY A 102 -12.45 24.11 -7.86
N GLY A 103 -12.04 22.89 -8.20
CA GLY A 103 -10.87 22.61 -9.03
C GLY A 103 -9.57 22.58 -8.23
N PHE A 104 -8.66 21.70 -8.66
CA PHE A 104 -7.35 21.61 -8.05
C PHE A 104 -6.45 22.77 -8.48
N PRO A 105 -5.71 23.38 -7.55
CA PRO A 105 -4.62 24.29 -7.92
C PRO A 105 -3.62 23.59 -8.86
N GLU A 106 -3.12 24.32 -9.85
CA GLU A 106 -2.04 23.82 -10.72
C GLU A 106 -0.75 23.67 -9.94
N GLY A 107 0.05 22.67 -10.28
CA GLY A 107 1.38 22.47 -9.72
C GLY A 107 1.70 21.03 -9.40
N ASP A 108 2.68 20.85 -8.53
CA ASP A 108 3.24 19.56 -8.17
C ASP A 108 2.53 18.96 -6.96
N TYR A 109 2.13 17.71 -7.12
CA TYR A 109 1.48 16.89 -6.11
C TYR A 109 2.28 15.61 -5.87
N SER A 110 2.05 15.00 -4.74
CA SER A 110 2.51 13.63 -4.47
C SER A 110 1.48 12.88 -3.64
N VAL A 111 1.53 11.57 -3.75
CA VAL A 111 0.80 10.66 -2.87
C VAL A 111 1.81 9.70 -2.25
N GLU A 112 1.89 9.71 -0.93
CA GLU A 112 2.71 8.81 -0.14
C GLU A 112 1.84 7.67 0.38
N ILE A 113 2.32 6.45 0.20
CA ILE A 113 1.63 5.25 0.65
C ILE A 113 2.26 4.75 1.93
N SER A 114 1.43 4.40 2.90
CA SER A 114 1.84 3.71 4.11
C SER A 114 1.11 2.37 4.26
N ILE A 115 1.81 1.38 4.80
CA ILE A 115 1.26 0.09 5.17
C ILE A 115 1.55 -0.11 6.66
N ASN A 116 0.50 -0.35 7.44
CA ASN A 116 0.57 -0.50 8.90
C ASN A 116 1.31 0.68 9.56
N GLY A 117 1.09 1.90 9.06
CA GLY A 117 1.67 3.12 9.59
C GLY A 117 3.09 3.44 9.12
N ALA A 118 3.72 2.58 8.35
CA ALA A 118 5.07 2.80 7.80
C ALA A 118 5.01 3.25 6.34
N ALA A 119 5.69 4.34 6.00
CA ALA A 119 5.80 4.81 4.63
C ALA A 119 6.56 3.80 3.77
N VAL A 120 5.98 3.39 2.64
CA VAL A 120 6.53 2.35 1.77
C VAL A 120 6.76 2.80 0.34
N GLY A 121 6.24 3.94 -0.07
CA GLY A 121 6.44 4.47 -1.42
C GLY A 121 5.73 5.78 -1.65
N THR A 122 6.12 6.44 -2.72
CA THR A 122 5.56 7.73 -3.14
C THR A 122 5.40 7.75 -4.65
N ARG A 123 4.34 8.42 -5.13
CA ARG A 123 4.15 8.71 -6.54
C ARG A 123 3.90 10.21 -6.73
N ASN A 124 4.67 10.81 -7.62
CA ASN A 124 4.50 12.21 -8.00
C ASN A 124 3.54 12.34 -9.19
N PHE A 125 2.77 13.40 -9.19
CA PHE A 125 1.90 13.75 -10.30
C PHE A 125 1.74 15.27 -10.38
N LYS A 126 1.13 15.75 -11.45
CA LYS A 126 0.90 17.18 -11.69
C LYS A 126 -0.54 17.46 -12.03
N VAL A 127 -1.00 18.64 -11.63
CA VAL A 127 -2.19 19.26 -12.17
C VAL A 127 -1.76 20.39 -13.08
N GLY A 128 -2.12 20.29 -14.35
CA GLY A 128 -1.83 21.28 -15.37
C GLY A 128 -3.02 22.22 -15.62
N PRO A 129 -2.95 23.05 -16.68
CA PRO A 129 -4.04 23.96 -17.02
C PRO A 129 -5.30 23.21 -17.46
N PRO A 130 -6.47 23.86 -17.35
CA PRO A 130 -7.74 23.27 -17.77
C PRO A 130 -7.84 22.95 -19.26
#